data_7fd1ca34c6f4f2744d5a47af9a4dc49d
#
_entry.id   7fd1ca34c6f4f2744d5a47af9a4dc49d
#
_cell.length_a   1.000
_cell.length_b   1.000
_cell.length_c   1.000
_cell.angle_alpha   90.00
_cell.angle_beta   90.00
_cell.angle_gamma   90.00
#
_symmetry.space_group_name_H-M   'P 1'
#
loop_
_entity.id
_entity.type
_entity.pdbx_description
1 polymer ?
#
loop_
_entity_poly.entity_id
_entity_poly.type
_entity_poly.pdbx_seq_one_letter_code
_entity_poly.pdbx_strand_id
1 'polypeptide(L)'
;MADAAILAGVKAALGVTSDFMDTTISIYIDDVTDYMSGAGVPDSVIAASVGVIARGVNDLWTASSGDAKYSSYFYDRVSQLVLRSRG
;
A
#
# COMPACT_ATOMS: atom_id res chain seq x y z
N MET A 1 -11.59 7.63 -1.81
CA MET A 1 -10.34 8.08 -2.40
C MET A 1 -9.24 8.10 -1.35
N ALA A 2 -8.03 7.72 -1.71
CA ALA A 2 -6.94 7.64 -0.75
C ALA A 2 -6.63 9.02 -0.14
N ASP A 3 -6.10 9.01 1.09
CA ASP A 3 -5.63 10.20 1.77
C ASP A 3 -4.56 10.91 0.92
N ALA A 4 -4.64 12.23 0.81
CA ALA A 4 -3.74 13.01 -0.04
C ALA A 4 -2.27 12.87 0.37
N ALA A 5 -1.99 12.77 1.67
CA ALA A 5 -0.62 12.60 2.15
C ALA A 5 -0.07 11.21 1.80
N ILE A 6 -0.90 10.19 1.91
CA ILE A 6 -0.52 8.82 1.53
C ILE A 6 -0.30 8.77 0.01
N LEU A 7 -1.19 9.35 -0.77
CA LEU A 7 -1.05 9.40 -2.22
C LEU A 7 0.27 10.07 -2.62
N ALA A 8 0.57 11.23 -2.04
CA ALA A 8 1.81 11.94 -2.34
C ALA A 8 3.05 11.11 -1.99
N GLY A 9 3.03 10.44 -0.83
CA GLY A 9 4.14 9.60 -0.40
C GLY A 9 4.33 8.38 -1.29
N VAL A 10 3.25 7.73 -1.71
CA VAL A 10 3.33 6.58 -2.61
C VAL A 10 3.83 7.01 -3.98
N LYS A 11 3.35 8.12 -4.52
CA LYS A 11 3.84 8.67 -5.79
C LYS A 11 5.34 8.96 -5.73
N ALA A 12 5.79 9.57 -4.64
CA ALA A 12 7.21 9.84 -4.45
C ALA A 12 8.03 8.55 -4.43
N ALA A 13 7.55 7.53 -3.72
CA ALA A 13 8.24 6.24 -3.64
C ALA A 13 8.30 5.53 -4.99
N LEU A 14 7.27 5.70 -5.83
CA LEU A 14 7.21 5.08 -7.16
C LEU A 14 7.88 5.92 -8.25
N GLY A 15 8.28 7.14 -7.93
CA GLY A 15 8.87 8.05 -8.91
C GLY A 15 7.86 8.67 -9.87
N VAL A 16 6.59 8.75 -9.47
CA VAL A 16 5.52 9.33 -10.30
C VAL A 16 5.36 10.80 -9.96
N THR A 17 5.49 11.68 -10.96
CA THR A 17 5.44 13.13 -10.75
C THR A 17 4.19 13.79 -11.35
N SER A 18 3.51 13.13 -12.27
CA SER A 18 2.31 13.70 -12.90
C SER A 18 1.05 13.29 -12.14
N ASP A 19 -0.05 14.01 -12.38
CA ASP A 19 -1.34 13.71 -11.76
C ASP A 19 -2.19 12.75 -12.61
N PHE A 20 -1.68 12.35 -13.76
CA PHE A 20 -2.42 11.55 -14.73
C PHE A 20 -2.92 10.23 -14.15
N MET A 21 -2.13 9.61 -13.28
CA MET A 21 -2.44 8.29 -12.71
C MET A 21 -2.99 8.35 -11.28
N ASP A 22 -3.33 9.53 -10.78
CA ASP A 22 -3.72 9.69 -9.37
C ASP A 22 -4.94 8.83 -9.00
N THR A 23 -5.95 8.78 -9.86
CA THR A 23 -7.15 7.98 -9.59
C THR A 23 -6.80 6.49 -9.53
N THR A 24 -5.99 6.00 -10.46
CA THR A 24 -5.57 4.60 -10.51
C THR A 24 -4.74 4.25 -9.27
N ILE A 25 -3.78 5.10 -8.92
CA ILE A 25 -2.93 4.88 -7.75
C ILE A 25 -3.78 4.88 -6.47
N SER A 26 -4.75 5.79 -6.37
CA SER A 26 -5.65 5.84 -5.22
C SER A 26 -6.45 4.55 -5.05
N ILE A 27 -6.91 3.96 -6.15
CA ILE A 27 -7.62 2.67 -6.10
C ILE A 27 -6.71 1.58 -5.54
N TYR A 28 -5.46 1.53 -6.00
CA TYR A 28 -4.50 0.54 -5.49
C TYR A 28 -4.16 0.78 -4.02
N ILE A 29 -4.03 2.04 -3.62
CA ILE A 29 -3.78 2.38 -2.20
C ILE A 29 -4.95 1.89 -1.35
N ASP A 30 -6.18 2.10 -1.79
CA ASP A 30 -7.36 1.65 -1.06
C ASP A 30 -7.36 0.12 -0.90
N ASP A 31 -7.02 -0.62 -1.96
CA ASP A 31 -6.90 -2.08 -1.89
C ASP A 31 -5.83 -2.51 -0.88
N VAL A 32 -4.66 -1.88 -0.92
CA VAL A 32 -3.54 -2.22 -0.04
C VAL A 32 -3.91 -1.93 1.42
N THR A 33 -4.46 -0.75 1.68
CA THR A 33 -4.81 -0.36 3.05
C THR A 33 -5.96 -1.19 3.60
N ASP A 34 -6.91 -1.58 2.75
CA ASP A 34 -7.98 -2.51 3.12
C ASP A 34 -7.43 -3.87 3.53
N TYR A 35 -6.48 -4.39 2.75
CA TYR A 35 -5.82 -5.65 3.08
C TYR A 35 -5.11 -5.54 4.44
N MET A 36 -4.36 -4.47 4.66
CA MET A 36 -3.63 -4.27 5.91
C MET A 36 -4.58 -4.19 7.11
N SER A 37 -5.66 -3.45 6.96
CA SER A 37 -6.68 -3.32 8.01
C SER A 37 -7.32 -4.68 8.31
N GLY A 38 -7.66 -5.44 7.29
CA GLY A 38 -8.23 -6.78 7.44
C GLY A 38 -7.27 -7.77 8.07
N ALA A 39 -5.97 -7.57 7.90
CA ALA A 39 -4.94 -8.41 8.52
C ALA A 39 -4.68 -8.05 9.99
N GLY A 40 -5.23 -6.94 10.47
CA GLY A 40 -5.10 -6.52 11.86
C GLY A 40 -4.15 -5.37 12.12
N VAL A 41 -3.72 -4.65 11.08
CA VAL A 41 -2.86 -3.46 11.26
C VAL A 41 -3.76 -2.29 11.66
N PRO A 42 -3.49 -1.62 12.80
CA PRO A 42 -4.27 -0.45 13.21
C PRO A 42 -4.14 0.71 12.22
N ASP A 43 -5.19 1.52 12.12
CA ASP A 43 -5.23 2.65 11.17
C ASP A 43 -4.06 3.61 11.34
N SER A 44 -3.67 3.90 12.58
CA SER A 44 -2.54 4.79 12.85
C SER A 44 -1.22 4.23 12.33
N VAL A 45 -1.05 2.92 12.38
CA VAL A 45 0.14 2.24 11.88
C VAL A 45 0.12 2.22 10.36
N ILE A 46 -1.04 1.98 9.75
CA ILE A 46 -1.19 2.04 8.29
C ILE A 46 -0.79 3.42 7.79
N ALA A 47 -1.30 4.48 8.40
CA ALA A 47 -0.99 5.86 8.00
C ALA A 47 0.51 6.17 8.09
N ALA A 48 1.22 5.53 9.01
CA ALA A 48 2.66 5.72 9.20
C ALA A 48 3.53 4.79 8.33
N SER A 49 2.91 3.90 7.56
CA SER A 49 3.62 2.83 6.83
C SER A 49 3.58 3.02 5.32
N VAL A 50 3.84 4.26 4.87
CA VAL A 50 3.77 4.61 3.44
C VAL A 50 4.68 3.72 2.58
N GLY A 51 5.87 3.36 3.08
CA GLY A 51 6.78 2.49 2.35
C GLY A 51 6.19 1.10 2.08
N VAL A 52 5.50 0.54 3.06
CA VAL A 52 4.82 -0.75 2.90
C VAL A 52 3.66 -0.63 1.93
N ILE A 53 2.87 0.45 2.05
CA ILE A 53 1.77 0.72 1.12
C ILE A 53 2.30 0.84 -0.30
N ALA A 54 3.38 1.60 -0.49
CA ALA A 54 3.98 1.78 -1.81
C ALA A 54 4.44 0.45 -2.41
N ARG A 55 4.98 -0.44 -1.59
CA ARG A 55 5.38 -1.78 -2.07
C ARG A 55 4.17 -2.58 -2.55
N GLY A 56 3.08 -2.56 -1.79
CA GLY A 56 1.85 -3.23 -2.20
C GLY A 56 1.27 -2.65 -3.49
N VAL A 57 1.27 -1.33 -3.61
CA VAL A 57 0.82 -0.66 -4.84
C VAL A 57 1.69 -1.08 -6.03
N ASN A 58 3.00 -1.11 -5.84
CA ASN A 58 3.91 -1.55 -6.90
C ASN A 58 3.63 -2.99 -7.33
N ASP A 59 3.37 -3.87 -6.37
CA ASP A 59 3.06 -5.27 -6.67
C ASP A 59 1.79 -5.40 -7.53
N LEU A 60 0.75 -4.60 -7.23
CA LEU A 60 -0.47 -4.59 -8.03
C LEU A 60 -0.25 -3.97 -9.40
N TRP A 61 0.55 -2.91 -9.46
CA TRP A 61 0.83 -2.18 -10.69
C TRP A 61 1.61 -3.01 -11.69
N THR A 62 2.59 -3.76 -11.21
CA THR A 62 3.48 -4.54 -12.08
C THR A 62 2.95 -5.93 -12.39
N ALA A 63 1.89 -6.37 -11.71
CA ALA A 63 1.30 -7.66 -11.98
C ALA A 63 0.71 -7.68 -13.38
N SER A 64 1.04 -8.71 -14.15
CA SER A 64 0.43 -8.88 -15.46
C SER A 64 -0.88 -9.65 -15.32
N SER A 65 -1.89 -9.11 -15.94
CA SER A 65 -3.25 -9.66 -16.17
C SER A 65 -3.72 -10.81 -15.28
N GLY A 66 -4.69 -10.55 -14.44
CA GLY A 66 -5.49 -11.58 -13.79
C GLY A 66 -4.90 -12.19 -12.54
N ASP A 67 -3.59 -12.20 -12.39
CA ASP A 67 -2.90 -12.81 -11.24
C ASP A 67 -2.30 -11.77 -10.29
N ALA A 68 -2.92 -10.61 -10.21
CA ALA A 68 -2.44 -9.54 -9.33
C ALA A 68 -2.48 -10.02 -7.87
N LYS A 69 -1.32 -10.15 -7.26
CA LYS A 69 -1.19 -10.49 -5.86
C LYS A 69 0.07 -9.87 -5.28
N TYR A 70 0.06 -9.72 -3.97
CA TYR A 70 1.19 -9.12 -3.29
C TYR A 70 2.37 -10.07 -3.24
N SER A 71 3.58 -9.49 -3.21
CA SER A 71 4.81 -10.26 -3.07
C SER A 71 4.96 -10.84 -1.67
N SER A 72 5.82 -11.86 -1.53
CA SER A 72 6.17 -12.41 -0.22
C SER A 72 6.72 -11.33 0.70
N TYR A 73 7.52 -10.42 0.17
CA TYR A 73 8.08 -9.30 0.94
C TYR A 73 6.96 -8.45 1.56
N PHE A 74 5.94 -8.13 0.77
CA PHE A 74 4.81 -7.34 1.28
C PHE A 74 4.10 -8.09 2.42
N TYR A 75 3.79 -9.37 2.25
CA TYR A 75 3.13 -10.16 3.28
C TYR A 75 3.96 -10.23 4.56
N ASP A 76 5.27 -10.40 4.43
CA ASP A 76 6.18 -10.41 5.58
C ASP A 76 6.15 -9.08 6.33
N ARG A 77 6.17 -7.96 5.60
CA ARG A 77 6.11 -6.64 6.24
C ARG A 77 4.80 -6.40 6.95
N VAL A 78 3.68 -6.80 6.35
CA VAL A 78 2.36 -6.68 7.00
C VAL A 78 2.32 -7.52 8.27
N SER A 79 2.82 -8.75 8.22
CA SER A 79 2.88 -9.62 9.39
C SER A 79 3.69 -8.99 10.51
N GLN A 80 4.84 -8.37 10.20
CA GLN A 80 5.65 -7.67 11.18
C GLN A 80 4.90 -6.51 11.83
N LEU A 81 4.15 -5.75 11.03
CA LEU A 81 3.36 -4.63 11.55
C LEU A 81 2.26 -5.11 12.50
N VAL A 82 1.59 -6.21 12.17
CA VAL A 82 0.58 -6.82 13.04
C VAL A 82 1.21 -7.24 14.38
N LEU A 83 2.36 -7.91 14.33
CA LEU A 83 3.04 -8.39 15.54
C LEU A 83 3.50 -7.22 16.42
N ARG A 84 4.06 -6.18 15.82
CA ARG A 84 4.48 -4.98 16.55
C ARG A 84 3.30 -4.30 17.24
N SER A 85 2.15 -4.27 16.58
CA SER A 85 0.97 -3.59 17.08
C SER A 85 0.35 -4.30 18.29
N ARG A 86 0.63 -5.59 18.45
CA ARG A 86 0.16 -6.38 19.58
C ARG A 86 1.08 -6.30 20.80
N GLY A 87 2.31 -5.92 20.54
CA GLY A 87 3.31 -5.79 21.58
C GLY A 87 3.19 -4.51 22.34
#